data_17bbbc6ca2d43a9fc9b20719d708b266
#
_entry.id   17bbbc6ca2d43a9fc9b20719d708b266
#
_cell.length_a   1.000
_cell.length_b   1.000
_cell.length_c   1.000
_cell.angle_alpha   90.00
_cell.angle_beta   90.00
_cell.angle_gamma   90.00
#
_symmetry.space_group_name_H-M   'P 1'
#
loop_
_entity.id
_entity.type
_entity.pdbx_description
1 polymer ?
#
loop_
_entity_poly.entity_id
_entity_poly.type
_entity_poly.pdbx_seq_one_letter_code
_entity_poly.pdbx_strand_id
1 'polypeptide(L)'
;ADLLRQNGSDNLLVDIGGEVVLQGVNQKGEAWRVGISRPKIDATGMEKELQEVIASNDLCMATSGNYLQYYFVDGQRRSHTIDPRTGHPVEHSLLSATVIASSGMRADALATACMVLGEAQALKMIDNTEDAACYLIVADHDSLRVATSQRWPF
;
A
#
# COMPACT_ATOMS: atom_id res chain seq x y z
N ALA A 1 4.61 -16.61 5.47
CA ALA A 1 5.40 -17.11 4.33
C ALA A 1 6.48 -18.10 4.79
N ASP A 2 7.35 -17.74 5.75
CA ASP A 2 8.51 -18.57 6.16
C ASP A 2 8.14 -19.96 6.64
N LEU A 3 7.08 -20.10 7.43
CA LEU A 3 6.58 -21.41 7.86
C LEU A 3 6.20 -22.30 6.67
N LEU A 4 5.58 -21.74 5.63
CA LEU A 4 5.21 -22.48 4.42
C LEU A 4 6.45 -22.90 3.65
N ARG A 5 7.45 -22.02 3.51
CA ARG A 5 8.74 -22.33 2.87
C ARG A 5 9.46 -23.47 3.60
N GLN A 6 9.55 -23.40 4.93
CA GLN A 6 10.15 -24.46 5.76
C GLN A 6 9.45 -25.81 5.64
N ASN A 7 8.17 -25.81 5.25
CA ASN A 7 7.39 -27.02 5.01
C ASN A 7 7.30 -27.41 3.51
N GLY A 8 8.20 -26.88 2.67
CA GLY A 8 8.36 -27.31 1.28
C GLY A 8 7.42 -26.64 0.28
N SER A 9 6.84 -25.48 0.60
CA SER A 9 6.05 -24.72 -0.36
C SER A 9 6.94 -23.79 -1.18
N ASP A 10 7.18 -24.14 -2.44
CA ASP A 10 7.97 -23.34 -3.40
C ASP A 10 7.12 -22.25 -4.07
N ASN A 11 5.80 -22.45 -4.15
CA ASN A 11 4.86 -21.52 -4.76
C ASN A 11 3.83 -21.09 -3.72
N LEU A 12 3.78 -19.81 -3.39
CA LEU A 12 2.87 -19.29 -2.38
C LEU A 12 2.44 -17.85 -2.66
N LEU A 13 1.20 -17.57 -2.30
CA LEU A 13 0.65 -16.24 -2.10
C LEU A 13 0.09 -16.22 -0.68
N VAL A 14 0.63 -15.37 0.16
CA VAL A 14 0.16 -15.14 1.52
C VAL A 14 -0.34 -13.71 1.61
N ASP A 15 -1.60 -13.54 1.97
CA ASP A 15 -2.23 -12.24 2.22
C ASP A 15 -2.80 -12.28 3.64
N ILE A 16 -2.33 -11.40 4.50
CA ILE A 16 -2.79 -11.25 5.88
C ILE A 16 -3.08 -9.78 6.13
N GLY A 17 -4.36 -9.39 6.01
CA GLY A 17 -4.78 -8.04 6.28
C GLY A 17 -4.37 -7.00 5.22
N GLY A 18 -3.88 -7.43 4.06
CA GLY A 18 -3.35 -6.57 3.01
C GLY A 18 -1.83 -6.59 2.88
N GLU A 19 -1.13 -7.28 3.81
CA GLU A 19 0.29 -7.59 3.70
C GLU A 19 0.46 -8.84 2.84
N VAL A 20 1.00 -8.67 1.64
CA VAL A 20 1.11 -9.71 0.62
C VAL A 20 2.56 -10.15 0.46
N VAL A 21 2.77 -11.47 0.49
CA VAL A 21 4.05 -12.09 0.14
C VAL A 21 3.79 -13.10 -0.97
N LEU A 22 4.50 -12.93 -2.08
CA LEU A 22 4.46 -13.81 -3.25
C LEU A 22 5.78 -14.56 -3.39
N GLN A 23 5.69 -15.82 -3.84
CA GLN A 23 6.85 -16.59 -4.31
C GLN A 23 6.40 -17.58 -5.38
N GLY A 24 7.26 -17.80 -6.39
CA GLY A 24 7.05 -18.78 -7.45
C GLY A 24 5.90 -18.42 -8.40
N VAL A 25 5.08 -19.39 -8.75
CA VAL A 25 4.04 -19.27 -9.78
C VAL A 25 2.67 -19.69 -9.25
N ASN A 26 1.62 -19.26 -9.92
CA ASN A 26 0.26 -19.68 -9.62
C ASN A 26 -0.02 -21.11 -10.17
N GLN A 27 -1.24 -21.62 -9.97
CA GLN A 27 -1.65 -22.96 -10.40
C GLN A 27 -1.58 -23.18 -11.93
N LYS A 28 -1.48 -22.10 -12.72
CA LYS A 28 -1.35 -22.16 -14.19
C LYS A 28 0.11 -22.09 -14.65
N GLY A 29 1.06 -21.98 -13.73
CA GLY A 29 2.47 -21.77 -14.05
C GLY A 29 2.82 -20.33 -14.44
N GLU A 30 1.92 -19.37 -14.15
CA GLU A 30 2.09 -17.94 -14.46
C GLU A 30 2.50 -17.17 -13.20
N ALA A 31 3.01 -15.94 -13.37
CA ALA A 31 3.24 -15.01 -12.27
C ALA A 31 1.96 -14.74 -11.47
N TRP A 32 2.10 -14.58 -10.17
CA TRP A 32 1.02 -14.13 -9.31
C TRP A 32 0.57 -12.72 -9.71
N ARG A 33 -0.72 -12.43 -9.57
CA ARG A 33 -1.29 -11.13 -9.88
C ARG A 33 -1.98 -10.57 -8.65
N VAL A 34 -1.60 -9.37 -8.23
CA VAL A 34 -2.15 -8.66 -7.08
C VAL A 34 -2.63 -7.28 -7.51
N GLY A 35 -3.83 -6.91 -7.07
CA GLY A 35 -4.42 -5.62 -7.39
C GLY A 35 -4.16 -4.57 -6.32
N ILE A 36 -3.81 -3.36 -6.73
CA ILE A 36 -3.87 -2.15 -5.90
C ILE A 36 -5.28 -1.60 -6.03
N SER A 37 -6.00 -1.50 -4.91
CA SER A 37 -7.38 -0.98 -4.88
C SER A 37 -7.41 0.52 -5.16
N ARG A 38 -8.38 0.96 -5.95
CA ARG A 38 -8.66 2.37 -6.18
C ARG A 38 -9.45 2.94 -5.00
N PRO A 39 -8.96 3.96 -4.29
CA PRO A 39 -9.73 4.68 -3.29
C PRO A 39 -10.99 5.29 -3.91
N LYS A 40 -12.15 5.14 -3.25
CA LYS A 40 -13.36 5.84 -3.63
C LYS A 40 -13.44 7.17 -2.89
N ILE A 41 -13.71 8.25 -3.63
CA ILE A 41 -13.85 9.60 -3.07
C ILE A 41 -15.24 9.75 -2.43
N ASP A 42 -16.24 9.02 -2.95
CA ASP A 42 -17.61 8.99 -2.45
C ASP A 42 -17.99 7.61 -1.86
N ALA A 43 -18.72 7.63 -0.76
CA ALA A 43 -19.04 6.43 0.05
C ALA A 43 -20.16 5.53 -0.54
N THR A 44 -20.56 5.68 -1.79
CA THR A 44 -21.79 5.09 -2.33
C THR A 44 -21.63 3.77 -3.09
N GLY A 45 -20.42 3.23 -3.25
CA GLY A 45 -20.23 2.05 -4.08
C GLY A 45 -19.49 0.89 -3.41
N MET A 46 -20.12 -0.30 -3.42
CA MET A 46 -19.51 -1.55 -2.94
C MET A 46 -18.50 -2.19 -3.91
N GLU A 47 -18.35 -1.68 -5.12
CA GLU A 47 -17.43 -2.25 -6.10
C GLU A 47 -15.99 -1.81 -5.82
N LYS A 48 -15.11 -2.79 -5.58
CA LYS A 48 -13.66 -2.58 -5.49
C LYS A 48 -13.11 -2.42 -6.90
N GLU A 49 -12.93 -1.20 -7.35
CA GLU A 49 -12.17 -0.94 -8.57
C GLU A 49 -10.67 -1.13 -8.30
N LEU A 50 -9.97 -1.69 -9.28
CA LEU A 50 -8.52 -1.78 -9.24
C LEU A 50 -7.92 -0.53 -9.90
N GLN A 51 -6.93 0.05 -9.24
CA GLN A 51 -6.13 1.14 -9.77
C GLN A 51 -5.00 0.60 -10.66
N GLU A 52 -4.39 -0.50 -10.22
CA GLU A 52 -3.25 -1.13 -10.88
C GLU A 52 -3.25 -2.63 -10.61
N VAL A 53 -2.63 -3.44 -11.46
CA VAL A 53 -2.42 -4.87 -11.26
C VAL A 53 -0.94 -5.18 -11.44
N ILE A 54 -0.32 -5.64 -10.38
CA ILE A 54 1.09 -6.04 -10.34
C ILE A 54 1.18 -7.54 -10.63
N ALA A 55 2.09 -7.93 -11.53
CA ALA A 55 2.41 -9.33 -11.78
C ALA A 55 3.85 -9.61 -11.35
N SER A 56 4.05 -10.59 -10.46
CA SER A 56 5.38 -10.93 -9.95
C SER A 56 5.48 -12.40 -9.53
N ASN A 57 6.70 -12.93 -9.59
CA ASN A 57 7.05 -14.25 -9.07
C ASN A 57 7.70 -14.21 -7.69
N ASP A 58 8.11 -13.02 -7.25
CA ASP A 58 8.69 -12.77 -5.93
C ASP A 58 8.42 -11.31 -5.53
N LEU A 59 7.66 -11.12 -4.47
CA LEU A 59 7.26 -9.78 -4.01
C LEU A 59 6.83 -9.82 -2.55
N CYS A 60 7.26 -8.82 -1.79
CA CYS A 60 6.66 -8.47 -0.52
C CYS A 60 6.06 -7.06 -0.64
N MET A 61 4.76 -6.94 -0.42
CA MET A 61 4.01 -5.70 -0.60
C MET A 61 3.03 -5.48 0.53
N ALA A 62 2.83 -4.24 0.92
CA ALA A 62 1.77 -3.83 1.83
C ALA A 62 1.13 -2.52 1.37
N THR A 63 -0.14 -2.33 1.72
CA THR A 63 -0.88 -1.12 1.41
C THR A 63 -1.53 -0.54 2.65
N SER A 64 -1.13 0.67 3.03
CA SER A 64 -1.80 1.50 4.02
C SER A 64 -2.67 2.55 3.35
N GLY A 65 -3.83 2.85 3.93
CA GLY A 65 -4.74 3.85 3.36
C GLY A 65 -5.74 4.39 4.38
N ASN A 66 -6.14 5.63 4.22
CA ASN A 66 -7.09 6.32 5.10
C ASN A 66 -8.49 6.47 4.48
N TYR A 67 -8.75 5.84 3.32
CA TYR A 67 -10.02 5.97 2.61
C TYR A 67 -11.10 5.00 3.11
N LEU A 68 -10.72 3.89 3.73
CA LEU A 68 -11.66 2.91 4.31
C LEU A 68 -11.94 3.15 5.78
N GLN A 69 -10.97 3.68 6.54
CA GLN A 69 -11.05 3.89 7.97
C GLN A 69 -10.91 5.39 8.28
N TYR A 70 -12.03 6.04 8.49
CA TYR A 70 -12.13 7.43 8.89
C TYR A 70 -13.29 7.60 9.86
N TYR A 71 -13.27 8.69 10.61
CA TYR A 71 -14.35 9.10 11.50
C TYR A 71 -14.65 10.58 11.32
N PHE A 72 -15.83 11.00 11.75
CA PHE A 72 -16.23 12.40 11.70
C PHE A 72 -16.12 13.01 13.09
N VAL A 73 -15.47 14.18 13.18
CA VAL A 73 -15.44 15.04 14.36
C VAL A 73 -15.87 16.42 13.91
N ASP A 74 -16.91 16.97 14.52
CA ASP A 74 -17.49 18.28 14.19
C ASP A 74 -17.80 18.45 12.69
N GLY A 75 -18.29 17.39 12.05
CA GLY A 75 -18.62 17.36 10.61
C GLY A 75 -17.40 17.27 9.68
N GLN A 76 -16.18 17.21 10.21
CA GLN A 76 -14.96 17.04 9.44
C GLN A 76 -14.51 15.57 9.44
N ARG A 77 -14.16 15.07 8.26
CA ARG A 77 -13.57 13.73 8.09
C ARG A 77 -12.14 13.73 8.65
N ARG A 78 -11.86 12.78 9.56
CA ARG A 78 -10.55 12.60 10.18
C ARG A 78 -9.99 11.22 9.82
N SER A 79 -8.72 11.18 9.46
CA SER A 79 -7.97 9.94 9.25
C SER A 79 -7.81 9.18 10.55
N HIS A 80 -7.78 7.84 10.50
CA HIS A 80 -7.38 7.01 11.63
C HIS A 80 -5.86 7.02 11.88
N THR A 81 -5.07 7.46 10.89
CA THR A 81 -3.61 7.57 11.00
C THR A 81 -3.26 8.79 11.84
N ILE A 82 -2.52 8.55 12.92
CA ILE A 82 -2.07 9.60 13.85
C ILE A 82 -0.61 9.93 13.54
N ASP A 83 -0.30 11.22 13.44
CA ASP A 83 1.08 11.70 13.41
C ASP A 83 1.66 11.65 14.83
N PRO A 84 2.68 10.82 15.10
CA PRO A 84 3.25 10.65 16.44
C PRO A 84 3.98 11.91 16.95
N ARG A 85 4.29 12.85 16.07
CA ARG A 85 4.95 14.10 16.43
C ARG A 85 3.97 15.13 17.03
N THR A 86 2.71 15.07 16.60
CA THR A 86 1.67 16.01 17.01
C THR A 86 0.62 15.38 17.90
N GLY A 87 0.44 14.05 17.83
CA GLY A 87 -0.64 13.31 18.48
C GLY A 87 -2.01 13.51 17.81
N HIS A 88 -2.06 14.14 16.63
CA HIS A 88 -3.29 14.42 15.89
C HIS A 88 -3.38 13.58 14.60
N PRO A 89 -4.60 13.33 14.07
CA PRO A 89 -4.79 12.76 12.77
C PRO A 89 -4.03 13.53 11.68
N VAL A 90 -3.46 12.80 10.72
CA VAL A 90 -2.79 13.43 9.56
C VAL A 90 -3.80 14.17 8.69
N GLU A 91 -3.39 15.34 8.17
CA GLU A 91 -4.20 16.21 7.32
C GLU A 91 -3.44 16.51 6.02
N HIS A 92 -3.55 15.59 5.05
CA HIS A 92 -2.98 15.74 3.71
C HIS A 92 -3.80 14.93 2.69
N SER A 93 -3.51 15.15 1.41
CA SER A 93 -4.24 14.55 0.28
C SER A 93 -3.84 13.10 -0.05
N LEU A 94 -2.81 12.51 0.60
CA LEU A 94 -2.43 11.12 0.37
C LEU A 94 -3.51 10.18 0.90
N LEU A 95 -4.10 9.37 0.01
CA LEU A 95 -5.18 8.45 0.33
C LEU A 95 -4.70 7.02 0.57
N SER A 96 -3.66 6.60 -0.17
CA SER A 96 -3.13 5.24 -0.12
C SER A 96 -1.65 5.24 -0.46
N ALA A 97 -0.91 4.39 0.23
CA ALA A 97 0.50 4.10 -0.02
C ALA A 97 0.69 2.60 -0.11
N THR A 98 1.01 2.10 -1.31
CA THR A 98 1.47 0.73 -1.53
C THR A 98 2.97 0.73 -1.57
N VAL A 99 3.61 -0.09 -0.76
CA VAL A 99 5.07 -0.21 -0.68
C VAL A 99 5.47 -1.64 -0.95
N ILE A 100 6.49 -1.83 -1.77
CA ILE A 100 7.24 -3.08 -1.93
C ILE A 100 8.58 -2.94 -1.21
N ALA A 101 9.01 -3.99 -0.52
CA ALA A 101 10.26 -4.01 0.23
C ALA A 101 10.81 -5.44 0.35
N SER A 102 11.97 -5.59 1.01
CA SER A 102 12.63 -6.89 1.21
C SER A 102 11.84 -7.88 2.09
N SER A 103 10.84 -7.42 2.84
CA SER A 103 9.93 -8.28 3.62
C SER A 103 8.56 -7.64 3.78
N GLY A 104 7.52 -8.46 4.02
CA GLY A 104 6.16 -7.97 4.27
C GLY A 104 6.08 -7.02 5.47
N MET A 105 6.74 -7.37 6.58
CA MET A 105 6.81 -6.51 7.78
C MET A 105 7.45 -5.15 7.48
N ARG A 106 8.50 -5.12 6.65
CA ARG A 106 9.15 -3.87 6.26
C ARG A 106 8.28 -3.05 5.31
N ALA A 107 7.61 -3.71 4.37
CA ALA A 107 6.66 -3.06 3.46
C ALA A 107 5.52 -2.38 4.24
N ASP A 108 4.93 -3.07 5.22
CA ASP A 108 3.86 -2.56 6.08
C ASP A 108 4.30 -1.34 6.90
N ALA A 109 5.44 -1.46 7.60
CA ALA A 109 5.99 -0.34 8.37
C ALA A 109 6.26 0.90 7.50
N LEU A 110 6.83 0.71 6.30
CA LEU A 110 7.11 1.81 5.37
C LEU A 110 5.83 2.39 4.76
N ALA A 111 4.82 1.57 4.46
CA ALA A 111 3.52 2.03 3.96
C ALA A 111 2.82 2.92 5.00
N THR A 112 2.81 2.51 6.27
CA THR A 112 2.29 3.31 7.38
C THR A 112 3.08 4.61 7.56
N ALA A 113 4.41 4.57 7.48
CA ALA A 113 5.25 5.76 7.54
C ALA A 113 4.95 6.74 6.39
N CYS A 114 4.72 6.24 5.16
CA CYS A 114 4.29 7.07 4.04
C CYS A 114 2.98 7.80 4.36
N MET A 115 2.00 7.09 4.94
CA MET A 115 0.72 7.69 5.34
C MET A 115 0.86 8.76 6.43
N VAL A 116 1.86 8.66 7.32
CA VAL A 116 2.15 9.70 8.31
C VAL A 116 2.81 10.93 7.66
N LEU A 117 3.74 10.70 6.73
CA LEU A 117 4.58 11.75 6.15
C LEU A 117 3.90 12.57 5.05
N GLY A 118 2.91 11.99 4.35
CA GLY A 118 2.34 12.56 3.14
C GLY A 118 3.27 12.45 1.94
N GLU A 119 2.76 12.78 0.75
CA GLU A 119 3.37 12.47 -0.55
C GLU A 119 4.85 12.86 -0.67
N ALA A 120 5.17 14.14 -0.51
CA ALA A 120 6.51 14.64 -0.81
C ALA A 120 7.61 14.04 0.10
N GLN A 121 7.30 13.90 1.40
CA GLN A 121 8.24 13.32 2.36
C GLN A 121 8.30 11.79 2.22
N ALA A 122 7.19 11.13 1.89
CA ALA A 122 7.13 9.70 1.62
C ALA A 122 8.02 9.32 0.42
N LEU A 123 7.89 10.02 -0.72
CA LEU A 123 8.74 9.81 -1.89
C LEU A 123 10.22 9.98 -1.54
N LYS A 124 10.56 11.07 -0.84
CA LYS A 124 11.94 11.32 -0.41
C LYS A 124 12.47 10.22 0.52
N MET A 125 11.66 9.75 1.47
CA MET A 125 12.03 8.66 2.38
C MET A 125 12.28 7.36 1.60
N ILE A 126 11.36 6.97 0.74
CA ILE A 126 11.47 5.72 -0.02
C ILE A 126 12.61 5.79 -1.04
N ASP A 127 12.83 6.92 -1.71
CA ASP A 127 13.95 7.08 -2.66
C ASP A 127 15.33 6.98 -1.98
N ASN A 128 15.40 7.26 -0.68
CA ASN A 128 16.59 7.04 0.14
C ASN A 128 16.65 5.65 0.82
N THR A 129 15.69 4.77 0.56
CA THR A 129 15.63 3.41 1.11
C THR A 129 15.91 2.41 0.00
N GLU A 130 17.10 1.78 -0.02
CA GLU A 130 17.61 0.99 -1.16
C GLU A 130 16.73 -0.18 -1.58
N ASP A 131 16.09 -0.85 -0.63
CA ASP A 131 15.31 -2.07 -0.83
C ASP A 131 13.79 -1.81 -0.87
N ALA A 132 13.37 -0.56 -1.12
CA ALA A 132 11.97 -0.20 -1.14
C ALA A 132 11.59 0.65 -2.37
N ALA A 133 10.33 0.50 -2.78
CA ALA A 133 9.68 1.39 -3.74
C ALA A 133 8.21 1.58 -3.36
N CYS A 134 7.61 2.69 -3.75
CA CYS A 134 6.21 2.97 -3.43
C CYS A 134 5.39 3.48 -4.61
N TYR A 135 4.10 3.20 -4.52
CA TYR A 135 3.02 3.68 -5.36
C TYR A 135 2.01 4.41 -4.48
N LEU A 136 1.88 5.68 -4.68
CA LEU A 136 1.03 6.57 -3.88
C LEU A 136 -0.18 7.00 -4.68
N ILE A 137 -1.36 6.96 -4.05
CA ILE A 137 -2.60 7.50 -4.62
C ILE A 137 -2.99 8.73 -3.82
N VAL A 138 -3.10 9.85 -4.52
CA VAL A 138 -3.29 11.18 -3.94
C VAL A 138 -4.61 11.75 -4.44
N ALA A 139 -5.41 12.37 -3.57
CA ALA A 139 -6.57 13.15 -3.96
C ALA A 139 -6.11 14.43 -4.64
N ASP A 140 -6.70 14.71 -5.82
CA ASP A 140 -6.47 15.93 -6.58
C ASP A 140 -7.84 16.52 -7.00
N HIS A 141 -8.38 17.40 -6.16
CA HIS A 141 -9.76 17.88 -6.26
C HIS A 141 -10.77 16.73 -6.36
N ASP A 142 -11.49 16.62 -7.46
CA ASP A 142 -12.47 15.56 -7.72
C ASP A 142 -11.87 14.33 -8.44
N SER A 143 -10.54 14.25 -8.52
CA SER A 143 -9.82 13.19 -9.22
C SER A 143 -8.78 12.50 -8.32
N LEU A 144 -8.21 11.42 -8.83
CA LEU A 144 -7.08 10.73 -8.21
C LEU A 144 -5.84 10.92 -9.08
N ARG A 145 -4.73 11.19 -8.45
CA ARG A 145 -3.40 11.24 -9.07
C ARG A 145 -2.51 10.16 -8.47
N VAL A 146 -1.66 9.59 -9.29
CA VAL A 146 -0.64 8.62 -8.89
C VAL A 146 0.72 9.30 -8.84
N ALA A 147 1.51 8.95 -7.84
CA ALA A 147 2.92 9.31 -7.73
C ALA A 147 3.72 8.07 -7.31
N THR A 148 4.87 7.83 -7.94
CA THR A 148 5.72 6.67 -7.64
C THR A 148 7.13 7.11 -7.27
N SER A 149 7.79 6.32 -6.43
CA SER A 149 9.23 6.46 -6.20
C SER A 149 10.01 6.08 -7.45
N GLN A 150 11.26 6.54 -7.56
CA GLN A 150 12.12 6.34 -8.74
C GLN A 150 12.37 4.85 -9.06
N ARG A 151 12.33 3.98 -8.07
CA ARG A 151 12.55 2.53 -8.22
C ARG A 151 11.27 1.71 -8.32
N TRP A 152 10.10 2.33 -8.54
CA TRP A 152 8.88 1.57 -8.79
C TRP A 152 9.02 0.76 -10.08
N PRO A 153 8.90 -0.59 -10.04
CA PRO A 153 9.31 -1.43 -11.17
C PRO A 153 8.17 -1.78 -12.15
N PHE A 154 6.94 -1.29 -11.93
CA PHE A 154 5.74 -1.63 -12.69
C PHE A 154 5.12 -0.43 -13.38
#